data_6404142aa34010279f98f0d13c2af278
#
_entry.id   6404142aa34010279f98f0d13c2af278
#
_cell.length_a   1.000
_cell.length_b   1.000
_cell.length_c   1.000
_cell.angle_alpha   90.00
_cell.angle_beta   90.00
_cell.angle_gamma   90.00
#
_symmetry.space_group_name_H-M   'P 1'
#
loop_
_entity.id
_entity.type
_entity.pdbx_description
1 polymer ?
#
loop_
_entity_poly.entity_id
_entity_poly.type
_entity_poly.pdbx_seq_one_letter_code
_entity_poly.pdbx_strand_id
1 'polypeptide(L)'
;MGGAASGGVGQGAAGYDRWVHLPLSERSADFADFWTERHLCMLSTVRPDGTVHVVMVGATLDLKTGIARIICSGRSHKARQVRAAGAEGAAVAVSQVDGPRWSTLEGRAVVRDEPEQVADAVRRYAERYRRPRENPERVVIEITVTNVLGNA
;
A
#
# COMPACT_ATOMS: atom_id res chain seq x y z
N MET A 1 -5.99 45.80 15.46
CA MET A 1 -7.10 45.00 14.97
C MET A 1 -6.53 43.72 14.46
N GLY A 2 -6.49 42.70 15.30
CA GLY A 2 -5.89 41.44 14.99
C GLY A 2 -6.81 40.58 14.15
N GLY A 3 -6.43 40.33 12.92
CA GLY A 3 -6.97 39.20 12.18
C GLY A 3 -6.45 37.93 12.78
N ALA A 4 -7.31 37.16 13.43
CA ALA A 4 -6.98 35.83 13.87
C ALA A 4 -6.75 34.98 12.63
N ALA A 5 -5.51 34.59 12.40
CA ALA A 5 -5.20 33.51 11.50
C ALA A 5 -5.74 32.23 12.13
N SER A 6 -6.90 31.79 11.69
CA SER A 6 -7.41 30.48 12.01
C SER A 6 -6.49 29.46 11.36
N GLY A 7 -5.65 28.83 12.16
CA GLY A 7 -4.75 27.81 11.69
C GLY A 7 -5.53 26.65 11.08
N GLY A 8 -5.23 26.38 9.84
CA GLY A 8 -5.86 25.31 9.09
C GLY A 8 -5.45 23.90 9.54
N VAL A 9 -5.84 23.52 10.74
CA VAL A 9 -5.58 22.15 11.25
C VAL A 9 -6.48 21.11 10.59
N GLY A 10 -7.54 21.55 9.89
CA GLY A 10 -8.50 20.65 9.27
C GLY A 10 -8.22 20.24 7.81
N GLN A 11 -7.33 20.97 7.12
CA GLN A 11 -7.18 20.75 5.68
C GLN A 11 -6.41 19.47 5.31
N GLY A 12 -5.49 19.04 6.16
CA GLY A 12 -4.75 17.80 5.91
C GLY A 12 -5.62 16.55 6.04
N ALA A 13 -6.49 16.52 7.06
CA ALA A 13 -7.40 15.39 7.26
C ALA A 13 -8.46 15.31 6.15
N ALA A 14 -9.03 16.43 5.72
CA ALA A 14 -10.03 16.45 4.66
C ALA A 14 -9.44 16.04 3.31
N GLY A 15 -8.20 16.39 3.00
CA GLY A 15 -7.51 15.96 1.79
C GLY A 15 -7.21 14.47 1.79
N TYR A 16 -6.85 13.93 2.93
CA TYR A 16 -6.59 12.51 3.13
C TYR A 16 -7.86 11.68 2.93
N ASP A 17 -8.95 12.05 3.59
CA ASP A 17 -10.25 11.38 3.47
C ASP A 17 -10.76 11.38 2.03
N ARG A 18 -10.51 12.45 1.30
CA ARG A 18 -10.93 12.56 -0.09
C ARG A 18 -10.30 11.50 -1.00
N TRP A 19 -9.03 11.14 -0.78
CA TRP A 19 -8.36 10.11 -1.58
C TRP A 19 -8.85 8.70 -1.21
N VAL A 20 -9.15 8.45 0.05
CA VAL A 20 -9.72 7.18 0.53
C VAL A 20 -11.12 6.95 -0.04
N HIS A 21 -11.88 8.02 -0.24
CA HIS A 21 -13.24 7.95 -0.75
C HIS A 21 -13.36 7.92 -2.28
N LEU A 22 -12.26 8.06 -3.02
CA LEU A 22 -12.28 7.83 -4.45
C LEU A 22 -12.27 6.32 -4.70
N PRO A 23 -13.39 5.71 -5.12
CA PRO A 23 -13.41 4.27 -5.36
C PRO A 23 -12.50 3.96 -6.54
N LEU A 24 -11.48 3.16 -6.29
CA LEU A 24 -10.55 2.73 -7.33
C LEU A 24 -11.25 1.89 -8.41
N SER A 25 -12.40 1.30 -8.06
CA SER A 25 -13.27 0.58 -9.00
C SER A 25 -13.86 1.48 -10.11
N GLU A 26 -13.88 2.80 -9.92
CA GLU A 26 -14.31 3.75 -10.94
C GLU A 26 -13.20 4.17 -11.90
N ARG A 27 -11.99 3.71 -11.65
CA ARG A 27 -10.88 3.92 -12.59
C ARG A 27 -11.08 3.03 -13.83
N SER A 28 -10.30 3.28 -14.88
CA SER A 28 -10.44 2.58 -16.15
C SER A 28 -10.29 1.05 -16.01
N ALA A 29 -10.87 0.32 -16.97
CA ALA A 29 -10.66 -1.13 -17.07
C ALA A 29 -9.17 -1.48 -17.22
N ASP A 30 -8.40 -0.66 -17.90
CA ASP A 30 -6.95 -0.85 -18.06
C ASP A 30 -6.22 -0.81 -16.71
N PHE A 31 -6.60 0.10 -15.83
CA PHE A 31 -6.07 0.16 -14.47
C PHE A 31 -6.39 -1.11 -13.67
N ALA A 32 -7.65 -1.54 -13.71
CA ALA A 32 -8.10 -2.74 -13.01
C ALA A 32 -7.37 -3.99 -13.53
N ASP A 33 -7.25 -4.12 -14.84
CA ASP A 33 -6.55 -5.24 -15.48
C ASP A 33 -5.06 -5.25 -15.10
N PHE A 34 -4.41 -4.10 -15.13
CA PHE A 34 -2.99 -3.98 -14.80
C PHE A 34 -2.69 -4.42 -13.36
N TRP A 35 -3.57 -4.09 -12.41
CA TRP A 35 -3.41 -4.51 -11.01
C TRP A 35 -3.94 -5.91 -10.72
N THR A 36 -4.58 -6.56 -11.68
CA THR A 36 -5.03 -7.96 -11.59
C THR A 36 -4.05 -8.92 -12.27
N GLU A 37 -3.45 -8.52 -13.38
CA GLU A 37 -2.41 -9.27 -14.07
C GLU A 37 -1.19 -9.48 -13.17
N ARG A 38 -0.48 -10.59 -13.37
CA ARG A 38 0.71 -10.92 -12.59
C ARG A 38 1.87 -10.01 -12.97
N HIS A 39 2.22 -9.10 -12.08
CA HIS A 39 3.41 -8.26 -12.18
C HIS A 39 4.14 -8.20 -10.84
N LEU A 40 5.47 -8.25 -10.88
CA LEU A 40 6.26 -7.94 -9.70
C LEU A 40 6.21 -6.43 -9.46
N CYS A 41 6.20 -6.06 -8.19
CA CYS A 41 6.11 -4.67 -7.76
C CYS A 41 7.37 -4.25 -7.00
N MET A 42 7.58 -2.97 -6.88
CA MET A 42 8.61 -2.36 -6.05
C MET A 42 7.93 -1.66 -4.87
N LEU A 43 8.30 -2.05 -3.66
CA LEU A 43 7.86 -1.36 -2.45
C LEU A 43 8.96 -0.41 -2.00
N SER A 44 8.63 0.87 -1.91
CA SER A 44 9.48 1.92 -1.38
C SER A 44 9.02 2.28 0.03
N THR A 45 9.94 2.20 0.98
CA THR A 45 9.74 2.60 2.37
C THR A 45 10.83 3.58 2.78
N VAL A 46 10.62 4.30 3.88
CA VAL A 46 11.58 5.26 4.41
C VAL A 46 12.21 4.68 5.67
N ARG A 47 13.54 4.66 5.71
CA ARG A 47 14.29 4.25 6.92
C ARG A 47 14.22 5.36 7.98
N PRO A 48 14.50 5.02 9.26
CA PRO A 48 14.52 6.03 10.33
C PRO A 48 15.44 7.21 10.07
N ASP A 49 16.53 7.01 9.32
CA ASP A 49 17.46 8.08 8.95
C ASP A 49 17.02 8.92 7.74
N GLY A 50 15.82 8.64 7.19
CA GLY A 50 15.28 9.35 6.04
C GLY A 50 15.68 8.80 4.68
N THR A 51 16.56 7.81 4.64
CA THR A 51 16.95 7.18 3.35
C THR A 51 15.85 6.25 2.85
N VAL A 52 15.79 6.04 1.54
CA VAL A 52 14.76 5.22 0.90
C VAL A 52 15.25 3.78 0.72
N HIS A 53 14.38 2.84 1.09
CA HIS A 53 14.60 1.41 0.91
C HIS A 53 13.62 0.90 -0.15
N VAL A 54 14.13 0.22 -1.18
CA VAL A 54 13.30 -0.32 -2.27
C VAL A 54 13.57 -1.82 -2.41
N VAL A 55 12.51 -2.60 -2.37
CA VAL A 55 12.56 -4.06 -2.55
C VAL A 55 11.48 -4.52 -3.51
N MET A 56 11.74 -5.66 -4.17
CA MET A 56 10.76 -6.31 -5.02
C MET A 56 9.79 -7.13 -4.18
N VAL A 57 8.51 -7.01 -4.47
CA VAL A 57 7.41 -7.67 -3.74
C VAL A 57 6.32 -8.12 -4.69
N GLY A 58 5.48 -9.03 -4.21
CA GLY A 58 4.17 -9.26 -4.79
C GLY A 58 3.13 -8.45 -4.01
N ALA A 59 2.35 -7.65 -4.69
CA ALA A 59 1.29 -6.85 -4.07
C ALA A 59 -0.06 -7.17 -4.69
N THR A 60 -1.12 -7.06 -3.90
CA THR A 60 -2.50 -7.16 -4.37
C THR A 60 -3.24 -5.88 -4.08
N LEU A 61 -4.21 -5.54 -4.90
CA LEU A 61 -5.04 -4.35 -4.74
C LEU A 61 -6.51 -4.75 -4.72
N ASP A 62 -7.20 -4.38 -3.65
CA ASP A 62 -8.66 -4.44 -3.60
C ASP A 62 -9.22 -3.12 -4.11
N LEU A 63 -9.81 -3.17 -5.30
CA LEU A 63 -10.36 -1.98 -5.96
C LEU A 63 -11.55 -1.38 -5.21
N LYS A 64 -12.29 -2.20 -4.46
CA LYS A 64 -13.49 -1.73 -3.71
C LYS A 64 -13.11 -0.91 -2.49
N THR A 65 -12.10 -1.37 -1.76
CA THR A 65 -11.69 -0.75 -0.50
C THR A 65 -10.52 0.23 -0.65
N GLY A 66 -9.79 0.16 -1.76
CA GLY A 66 -8.55 0.93 -1.91
C GLY A 66 -7.41 0.45 -1.02
N ILE A 67 -7.45 -0.84 -0.65
CA ILE A 67 -6.43 -1.46 0.20
C ILE A 67 -5.50 -2.31 -0.65
N ALA A 68 -4.21 -2.02 -0.58
CA ALA A 68 -3.17 -2.87 -1.13
C ALA A 68 -2.53 -3.71 -0.02
N ARG A 69 -2.12 -4.94 -0.34
CA ARG A 69 -1.56 -5.88 0.63
C ARG A 69 -0.30 -6.52 0.11
N ILE A 70 0.68 -6.64 1.00
CA ILE A 70 1.94 -7.34 0.74
C ILE A 70 2.13 -8.31 1.88
N ILE A 71 2.38 -9.59 1.55
CA ILE A 71 2.72 -10.59 2.56
C ILE A 71 4.24 -10.70 2.68
N CYS A 72 4.73 -10.84 3.90
CA CYS A 72 6.15 -10.98 4.16
C CYS A 72 6.39 -11.60 5.55
N SER A 73 7.64 -11.91 5.83
CA SER A 73 8.03 -12.28 7.19
C SER A 73 7.96 -11.07 8.12
N GLY A 74 7.48 -11.26 9.34
CA GLY A 74 7.49 -10.23 10.38
C GLY A 74 8.90 -9.76 10.78
N ARG A 75 9.93 -10.52 10.43
CA ARG A 75 11.34 -10.18 10.67
C ARG A 75 11.97 -9.39 9.53
N SER A 76 11.29 -9.21 8.41
CA SER A 76 11.84 -8.48 7.26
C SER A 76 12.07 -7.00 7.60
N HIS A 77 13.03 -6.38 6.92
CA HIS A 77 13.32 -4.96 7.09
C HIS A 77 12.10 -4.10 6.80
N LYS A 78 11.35 -4.41 5.74
CA LYS A 78 10.14 -3.67 5.37
C LYS A 78 9.06 -3.73 6.46
N ALA A 79 8.85 -4.90 7.08
CA ALA A 79 7.89 -5.04 8.18
C ALA A 79 8.33 -4.24 9.41
N ARG A 80 9.60 -4.29 9.76
CA ARG A 80 10.16 -3.52 10.88
C ARG A 80 10.03 -2.02 10.68
N GLN A 81 10.32 -1.54 9.47
CA GLN A 81 10.21 -0.12 9.12
C GLN A 81 8.77 0.37 9.23
N VAL A 82 7.81 -0.41 8.74
CA VAL A 82 6.40 -0.07 8.84
C VAL A 82 5.93 -0.07 10.30
N ARG A 83 6.33 -1.08 11.09
CA ARG A 83 5.98 -1.13 12.52
C ARG A 83 6.54 0.06 13.31
N ALA A 84 7.74 0.52 12.97
CA ALA A 84 8.38 1.64 13.65
C ALA A 84 7.59 2.95 13.52
N ALA A 85 6.77 3.10 12.49
CA ALA A 85 5.93 4.28 12.28
C ALA A 85 4.68 4.30 13.18
N GLY A 86 4.36 3.19 13.84
CA GLY A 86 3.23 3.10 14.76
C GLY A 86 1.86 3.09 14.08
N ALA A 87 0.83 3.42 14.86
CA ALA A 87 -0.56 3.34 14.43
C ALA A 87 -0.95 4.34 13.33
N GLU A 88 -0.23 5.45 13.22
CA GLU A 88 -0.45 6.45 12.17
C GLU A 88 -0.02 5.94 10.79
N GLY A 89 0.73 4.88 10.75
CA GLY A 89 1.21 4.25 9.55
C GLY A 89 2.45 4.91 8.94
N ALA A 90 3.14 4.15 8.13
CA ALA A 90 4.31 4.59 7.38
C ALA A 90 3.92 5.09 5.99
N ALA A 91 4.54 6.17 5.53
CA ALA A 91 4.42 6.57 4.14
C ALA A 91 5.14 5.55 3.25
N VAL A 92 4.44 5.01 2.26
CA VAL A 92 4.97 4.01 1.33
C VAL A 92 4.49 4.26 -0.09
N ALA A 93 5.20 3.66 -1.05
CA ALA A 93 4.76 3.60 -2.43
C ALA A 93 4.97 2.20 -2.99
N VAL A 94 4.03 1.74 -3.79
CA VAL A 94 4.11 0.47 -4.52
C VAL A 94 3.99 0.75 -6.00
N SER A 95 5.00 0.36 -6.77
CA SER A 95 5.05 0.64 -8.20
C SER A 95 5.18 -0.65 -9.00
N GLN A 96 4.62 -0.65 -10.19
CA GLN A 96 4.83 -1.70 -11.18
C GLN A 96 4.97 -1.09 -12.58
N VAL A 97 5.68 -1.79 -13.43
CA VAL A 97 5.93 -1.38 -14.81
C VAL A 97 5.91 -2.59 -15.73
N ASP A 98 5.32 -2.41 -16.91
CA ASP A 98 5.33 -3.39 -17.99
C ASP A 98 5.41 -2.66 -19.33
N GLY A 99 6.62 -2.56 -19.86
CA GLY A 99 6.86 -1.74 -21.04
C GLY A 99 6.46 -0.28 -20.82
N PRO A 100 5.57 0.27 -21.67
CA PRO A 100 5.13 1.67 -21.52
C PRO A 100 4.11 1.87 -20.40
N ARG A 101 3.48 0.80 -19.90
CA ARG A 101 2.49 0.89 -18.82
C ARG A 101 3.19 0.96 -17.46
N TRP A 102 2.77 1.86 -16.63
CA TRP A 102 3.23 1.92 -15.25
C TRP A 102 2.15 2.48 -14.34
N SER A 103 2.22 2.10 -13.08
CA SER A 103 1.33 2.60 -12.05
C SER A 103 2.02 2.57 -10.69
N THR A 104 1.77 3.60 -9.89
CA THR A 104 2.26 3.71 -8.52
C THR A 104 1.10 4.00 -7.59
N LEU A 105 1.01 3.21 -6.52
CA LEU A 105 0.08 3.43 -5.42
C LEU A 105 0.86 4.08 -4.28
N GLU A 106 0.48 5.27 -3.88
CA GLU A 106 1.00 5.91 -2.68
C GLU A 106 0.02 5.75 -1.54
N GLY A 107 0.51 5.58 -0.33
CA GLY A 107 -0.39 5.40 0.80
C GLY A 107 0.29 5.28 2.15
N ARG A 108 -0.51 4.87 3.13
CA ARG A 108 -0.10 4.62 4.50
C ARG A 108 -0.19 3.15 4.83
N ALA A 109 0.89 2.64 5.39
CA ALA A 109 1.04 1.21 5.68
C ALA A 109 1.08 0.94 7.18
N VAL A 110 0.40 -0.13 7.57
CA VAL A 110 0.51 -0.73 8.91
C VAL A 110 0.76 -2.22 8.77
N VAL A 111 1.33 -2.83 9.80
CA VAL A 111 1.50 -4.28 9.83
C VAL A 111 0.31 -4.92 10.55
N ARG A 112 -0.26 -5.96 9.91
CA ARG A 112 -1.29 -6.80 10.51
C ARG A 112 -0.73 -8.21 10.70
N ASP A 113 -0.95 -8.79 11.87
CA ASP A 113 -0.48 -10.13 12.21
C ASP A 113 -1.60 -11.06 12.68
N GLU A 114 -2.84 -10.61 12.69
CA GLU A 114 -3.98 -11.43 13.06
C GLU A 114 -4.18 -12.56 12.04
N PRO A 115 -4.40 -13.81 12.51
CA PRO A 115 -4.45 -14.97 11.61
C PRO A 115 -5.46 -14.85 10.47
N GLU A 116 -6.62 -14.26 10.71
CA GLU A 116 -7.65 -14.07 9.69
C GLU A 116 -7.22 -13.09 8.60
N GLN A 117 -6.56 -12.00 8.99
CA GLN A 117 -6.05 -11.00 8.05
C GLN A 117 -4.89 -11.55 7.24
N VAL A 118 -4.02 -12.32 7.85
CA VAL A 118 -2.92 -13.00 7.15
C VAL A 118 -3.48 -14.01 6.14
N ALA A 119 -4.45 -14.83 6.55
CA ALA A 119 -5.08 -15.81 5.66
C ALA A 119 -5.77 -15.15 4.44
N ASP A 120 -6.48 -14.05 4.65
CA ASP A 120 -7.10 -13.30 3.55
C ASP A 120 -6.05 -12.74 2.58
N ALA A 121 -4.98 -12.18 3.10
CA ALA A 121 -3.90 -11.65 2.27
C ALA A 121 -3.18 -12.76 1.48
N VAL A 122 -2.98 -13.92 2.08
CA VAL A 122 -2.40 -15.10 1.40
C VAL A 122 -3.30 -15.56 0.26
N ARG A 123 -4.61 -15.62 0.48
CA ARG A 123 -5.59 -15.98 -0.55
C ARG A 123 -5.52 -15.02 -1.74
N ARG A 124 -5.51 -13.71 -1.48
CA ARG A 124 -5.39 -12.68 -2.53
C ARG A 124 -4.07 -12.78 -3.29
N TYR A 125 -2.98 -13.01 -2.58
CA TYR A 125 -1.66 -13.23 -3.17
C TYR A 125 -1.66 -14.45 -4.09
N ALA A 126 -2.24 -15.56 -3.65
CA ALA A 126 -2.30 -16.79 -4.43
C ALA A 126 -3.11 -16.61 -5.72
N GLU A 127 -4.18 -15.82 -5.69
CA GLU A 127 -4.99 -15.52 -6.88
C GLU A 127 -4.21 -14.73 -7.94
N ARG A 128 -3.36 -13.79 -7.52
CA ARG A 128 -2.59 -12.96 -8.47
C ARG A 128 -1.27 -13.62 -8.90
N TYR A 129 -0.62 -14.32 -8.01
CA TYR A 129 0.72 -14.89 -8.22
C TYR A 129 0.70 -16.42 -8.17
N ARG A 130 0.85 -16.97 -6.99
CA ARG A 130 0.83 -18.40 -6.71
C ARG A 130 0.70 -18.62 -5.22
N ARG A 131 0.38 -19.83 -4.81
CA ARG A 131 0.37 -20.21 -3.40
C ARG A 131 1.78 -20.03 -2.80
N PRO A 132 1.94 -19.20 -1.75
CA PRO A 132 3.22 -19.00 -1.11
C PRO A 132 3.61 -20.21 -0.26
N ARG A 133 4.89 -20.34 0.06
CA ARG A 133 5.36 -21.32 1.04
C ARG A 133 4.79 -20.99 2.41
N GLU A 134 4.60 -22.00 3.24
CA GLU A 134 4.20 -21.80 4.63
C GLU A 134 5.26 -20.98 5.37
N ASN A 135 4.80 -20.02 6.15
CA ASN A 135 5.65 -19.21 7.00
C ASN A 135 4.86 -18.82 8.25
N PRO A 136 5.19 -19.43 9.43
CA PRO A 136 4.47 -19.12 10.67
C PRO A 136 4.69 -17.70 11.17
N GLU A 137 5.71 -17.00 10.69
CA GLU A 137 6.02 -15.62 11.05
C GLU A 137 5.46 -14.62 10.03
N ARG A 138 4.61 -15.06 9.11
CA ARG A 138 4.04 -14.21 8.08
C ARG A 138 3.15 -13.14 8.67
N VAL A 139 3.34 -11.94 8.15
CA VAL A 139 2.50 -10.77 8.42
C VAL A 139 2.04 -10.15 7.13
N VAL A 140 1.11 -9.21 7.23
CA VAL A 140 0.61 -8.41 6.11
C VAL A 140 1.03 -6.97 6.32
N ILE A 141 1.62 -6.37 5.29
CA ILE A 141 1.71 -4.93 5.17
C ILE A 141 0.43 -4.48 4.47
N GLU A 142 -0.44 -3.83 5.21
CA GLU A 142 -1.72 -3.32 4.73
C GLU A 142 -1.58 -1.84 4.41
N ILE A 143 -1.85 -1.48 3.18
CA ILE A 143 -1.63 -0.12 2.67
C ILE A 143 -2.99 0.48 2.31
N THR A 144 -3.34 1.57 2.98
CA THR A 144 -4.46 2.41 2.56
C THR A 144 -3.96 3.32 1.45
N VAL A 145 -4.44 3.11 0.24
CA VAL A 145 -4.04 3.90 -0.93
C VAL A 145 -4.66 5.28 -0.85
N THR A 146 -3.84 6.31 -0.90
CA THR A 146 -4.26 7.72 -0.83
C THR A 146 -4.07 8.47 -2.12
N ASN A 147 -3.23 7.96 -3.02
CA ASN A 147 -2.98 8.57 -4.32
C ASN A 147 -2.53 7.52 -5.33
N VAL A 148 -2.85 7.75 -6.59
CA VAL A 148 -2.47 6.87 -7.70
C VAL A 148 -1.80 7.69 -8.79
N LEU A 149 -0.62 7.24 -9.22
CA LEU A 149 0.13 7.82 -10.33
C LEU A 149 0.23 6.79 -11.45
N GLY A 150 0.46 7.27 -12.67
CA GLY A 150 0.74 6.40 -13.81
C GLY A 150 -0.21 6.62 -14.97
N ASN A 151 -0.01 5.79 -16.00
CA ASN A 151 -0.76 5.86 -17.25
C ASN A 151 -1.65 4.63 -17.49
N ALA A 152 -1.70 3.72 -16.53
CA ALA A 152 -2.56 2.54 -16.58
C ALA A 152 -3.70 2.67 -15.58
#